data_10be21cf0498577a6057fdf2e74b88ef
#
_entry.id   10be21cf0498577a6057fdf2e74b88ef
#
_cell.length_a   1.000
_cell.length_b   1.000
_cell.length_c   1.000
_cell.angle_alpha   90.00
_cell.angle_beta   90.00
_cell.angle_gamma   90.00
#
_symmetry.space_group_name_H-M   'P 1'
#
loop_
_entity.id
_entity.type
_entity.pdbx_description
1 polymer ?
#
loop_
_entity_poly.entity_id
_entity_poly.type
_entity_poly.pdbx_seq_one_letter_code
_entity_poly.pdbx_strand_id
1 'polypeptide(L)'
;MELTVIIQSKIYEIRGQQVMLDFDLAEAYGIETRVLKQAIKRNIKRFEGEDFMFTLTKEELSRSQIVTLNKGRGSNFKYMPFVFTELGVAMLSSVLNSDTAIEMNKSIMRAFVAVRRFIANPPVDRVSELQNELKELKSYIEEVFTDYNDINEDTRMQLELINQTLAELQVHQKLSDKPRRPIGFIQPEED
;
A
#
# COMPACT_ATOMS: atom_id res chain seq x y z
N MET A 1 -3.29 18.20 20.65
CA MET A 1 -2.97 17.47 19.38
C MET A 1 -3.99 16.39 19.06
N GLU A 2 -4.54 15.68 20.05
CA GLU A 2 -5.48 14.55 19.80
C GLU A 2 -6.78 14.92 19.09
N LEU A 3 -7.43 16.02 19.48
CA LEU A 3 -8.75 16.41 18.91
C LEU A 3 -8.67 16.69 17.41
N THR A 4 -7.62 17.36 16.93
CA THR A 4 -7.45 17.69 15.51
C THR A 4 -7.25 16.43 14.68
N VAL A 5 -6.50 15.44 15.19
CA VAL A 5 -6.28 14.16 14.50
C VAL A 5 -7.57 13.36 14.40
N ILE A 6 -8.39 13.34 15.48
CA ILE A 6 -9.69 12.68 15.46
C ILE A 6 -10.63 13.35 14.44
N ILE A 7 -10.63 14.67 14.35
CA ILE A 7 -11.44 15.38 13.37
C ILE A 7 -10.96 15.11 11.93
N GLN A 8 -9.63 15.05 11.71
CA GLN A 8 -9.07 14.73 10.39
C GLN A 8 -9.52 13.35 9.88
N SER A 9 -9.61 12.35 10.76
CA SER A 9 -10.08 11.01 10.38
C SER A 9 -11.56 10.96 9.99
N LYS A 10 -12.32 12.03 10.25
CA LYS A 10 -13.74 12.20 9.90
C LYS A 10 -13.96 13.10 8.68
N ILE A 11 -12.87 13.49 8.00
CA ILE A 11 -12.92 14.20 6.73
C ILE A 11 -12.73 13.16 5.62
N TYR A 12 -13.74 13.05 4.76
CA TYR A 12 -13.79 12.07 3.67
C TYR A 12 -13.63 12.77 2.33
N GLU A 13 -13.13 12.05 1.33
CA GLU A 13 -13.13 12.54 -0.05
C GLU A 13 -14.31 11.94 -0.81
N ILE A 14 -15.24 12.79 -1.24
CA ILE A 14 -16.44 12.41 -2.00
C ILE A 14 -16.63 13.40 -3.14
N ARG A 15 -16.83 12.91 -4.36
CA ARG A 15 -16.93 13.73 -5.59
C ARG A 15 -15.71 14.65 -5.80
N GLY A 16 -14.51 14.23 -5.34
CA GLY A 16 -13.30 15.06 -5.42
C GLY A 16 -13.27 16.24 -4.45
N GLN A 17 -14.18 16.28 -3.48
CA GLN A 17 -14.24 17.30 -2.44
C GLN A 17 -14.00 16.69 -1.06
N GLN A 18 -13.31 17.44 -0.20
CA GLN A 18 -13.16 17.08 1.20
C GLN A 18 -14.42 17.46 1.96
N VAL A 19 -15.06 16.48 2.61
CA VAL A 19 -16.37 16.66 3.24
C VAL A 19 -16.42 15.99 4.61
N MET A 20 -17.34 16.45 5.47
CA MET A 20 -17.74 15.79 6.71
C MET A 20 -19.21 15.41 6.68
N LEU A 21 -19.54 14.31 7.35
CA LEU A 21 -20.92 13.81 7.44
C LEU A 21 -21.69 14.52 8.57
N ASP A 22 -23.00 14.62 8.40
CA ASP A 22 -23.88 15.28 9.37
C ASP A 22 -23.83 14.66 10.78
N PHE A 23 -23.67 13.35 10.88
CA PHE A 23 -23.55 12.66 12.18
C PHE A 23 -22.17 12.86 12.82
N ASP A 24 -21.07 12.92 12.02
CA ASP A 24 -19.74 13.22 12.52
C ASP A 24 -19.64 14.68 13.01
N LEU A 25 -20.26 15.60 12.26
CA LEU A 25 -20.39 17.00 12.69
C LEU A 25 -21.19 17.13 13.97
N ALA A 26 -22.35 16.45 14.07
CA ALA A 26 -23.19 16.47 15.26
C ALA A 26 -22.43 15.96 16.48
N GLU A 27 -21.69 14.85 16.32
CA GLU A 27 -20.82 14.31 17.37
C GLU A 27 -19.72 15.30 17.77
N ALA A 28 -19.04 15.92 16.80
CA ALA A 28 -18.01 16.92 17.05
C ALA A 28 -18.57 18.13 17.81
N TYR A 29 -19.75 18.60 17.45
CA TYR A 29 -20.42 19.70 18.16
C TYR A 29 -21.08 19.30 19.49
N GLY A 30 -21.10 18.00 19.83
CA GLY A 30 -21.74 17.49 21.05
C GLY A 30 -23.25 17.63 21.05
N ILE A 31 -23.89 17.58 19.88
CA ILE A 31 -25.34 17.70 19.70
C ILE A 31 -25.91 16.48 18.97
N GLU A 32 -27.22 16.25 19.11
CA GLU A 32 -27.87 15.21 18.33
C GLU A 32 -27.91 15.55 16.84
N THR A 33 -27.71 14.59 15.95
CA THR A 33 -27.82 14.77 14.49
C THR A 33 -29.18 15.38 14.08
N ARG A 34 -30.24 15.05 14.82
CA ARG A 34 -31.57 15.62 14.59
C ARG A 34 -31.60 17.14 14.83
N VAL A 35 -30.93 17.60 15.88
CA VAL A 35 -30.83 19.02 16.23
C VAL A 35 -30.06 19.79 15.18
N LEU A 36 -28.91 19.23 14.73
CA LEU A 36 -28.11 19.78 13.64
C LEU A 36 -28.97 19.92 12.35
N LYS A 37 -29.61 18.82 11.94
CA LYS A 37 -30.50 18.85 10.75
C LYS A 37 -31.62 19.88 10.86
N GLN A 38 -32.22 20.08 12.05
CA GLN A 38 -33.22 21.06 12.27
C GLN A 38 -32.68 22.49 12.15
N ALA A 39 -31.48 22.76 12.69
CA ALA A 39 -30.83 24.06 12.57
C ALA A 39 -30.52 24.40 11.10
N ILE A 40 -30.02 23.44 10.33
CA ILE A 40 -29.72 23.56 8.89
C ILE A 40 -31.03 23.83 8.13
N LYS A 41 -32.09 23.04 8.38
CA LYS A 41 -33.40 23.21 7.70
C LYS A 41 -33.98 24.59 7.92
N ARG A 42 -33.85 25.18 9.12
CA ARG A 42 -34.29 26.55 9.42
C ARG A 42 -33.48 27.62 8.68
N ASN A 43 -32.26 27.29 8.26
CA ASN A 43 -31.32 28.18 7.61
C ASN A 43 -30.93 27.68 6.20
N ILE A 44 -31.78 26.91 5.54
CA ILE A 44 -31.47 26.19 4.31
C ILE A 44 -30.86 27.06 3.21
N LYS A 45 -31.33 28.32 3.09
CA LYS A 45 -30.81 29.27 2.10
C LYS A 45 -29.31 29.52 2.21
N ARG A 46 -28.68 29.25 3.37
CA ARG A 46 -27.26 29.41 3.59
C ARG A 46 -26.45 28.22 3.09
N PHE A 47 -27.10 27.11 2.78
CA PHE A 47 -26.52 25.86 2.37
C PHE A 47 -26.94 25.45 0.95
N GLU A 48 -27.52 26.40 0.19
CA GLU A 48 -27.90 26.18 -1.20
C GLU A 48 -26.65 26.09 -2.07
N GLY A 49 -26.50 24.98 -2.81
CA GLY A 49 -25.38 24.69 -3.68
C GLY A 49 -24.60 23.44 -3.22
N GLU A 50 -24.18 22.65 -4.19
CA GLU A 50 -23.37 21.44 -3.92
C GLU A 50 -21.95 21.75 -3.41
N ASP A 51 -21.53 23.00 -3.51
CA ASP A 51 -20.29 23.52 -2.95
C ASP A 51 -20.37 23.76 -1.43
N PHE A 52 -21.59 23.79 -0.85
CA PHE A 52 -21.83 23.88 0.60
C PHE A 52 -22.26 22.54 1.19
N MET A 53 -23.30 21.93 0.64
CA MET A 53 -23.94 20.75 1.19
C MET A 53 -24.64 19.95 0.08
N PHE A 54 -24.51 18.61 0.17
CA PHE A 54 -25.29 17.70 -0.68
C PHE A 54 -25.68 16.43 0.09
N THR A 55 -26.57 15.65 -0.50
CA THR A 55 -27.00 14.36 0.05
C THR A 55 -26.28 13.22 -0.66
N LEU A 56 -25.79 12.24 0.09
CA LEU A 56 -25.17 11.04 -0.51
C LEU A 56 -26.22 10.19 -1.21
N THR A 57 -25.82 9.60 -2.31
CA THR A 57 -26.54 8.48 -2.94
C THR A 57 -26.25 7.17 -2.23
N LYS A 58 -27.09 6.14 -2.43
CA LYS A 58 -26.84 4.79 -1.89
C LYS A 58 -25.54 4.19 -2.40
N GLU A 59 -25.19 4.47 -3.64
CA GLU A 59 -23.97 3.96 -4.28
C GLU A 59 -22.72 4.62 -3.71
N GLU A 60 -22.75 5.92 -3.49
CA GLU A 60 -21.64 6.66 -2.87
C GLU A 60 -21.43 6.21 -1.44
N LEU A 61 -22.53 6.00 -0.69
CA LEU A 61 -22.46 5.50 0.67
C LEU A 61 -21.86 4.09 0.72
N SER A 62 -22.21 3.21 -0.21
CA SER A 62 -21.67 1.83 -0.25
C SER A 62 -20.22 1.76 -0.69
N ARG A 63 -19.76 2.65 -1.56
CA ARG A 63 -18.37 2.72 -2.05
C ARG A 63 -17.43 3.40 -1.05
N SER A 64 -17.95 4.28 -0.22
CA SER A 64 -17.15 4.97 0.77
C SER A 64 -16.82 4.05 1.95
N GLN A 65 -15.61 4.16 2.50
CA GLN A 65 -15.17 3.43 3.71
C GLN A 65 -16.06 3.69 4.94
N ILE A 66 -17.02 4.63 4.82
CA ILE A 66 -17.96 5.04 5.86
C ILE A 66 -18.82 3.87 6.36
N VAL A 67 -19.20 2.94 5.46
CA VAL A 67 -19.98 1.73 5.81
C VAL A 67 -19.19 0.78 6.71
N THR A 68 -17.87 0.76 6.57
CA THR A 68 -16.99 -0.15 7.32
C THR A 68 -16.83 0.29 8.77
N LEU A 69 -16.91 1.58 9.06
CA LEU A 69 -16.74 2.15 10.41
C LEU A 69 -18.01 2.02 11.29
N ASN A 70 -19.18 1.89 10.67
CA ASN A 70 -20.47 1.78 11.38
C ASN A 70 -20.99 0.33 11.50
N LYS A 71 -20.11 -0.67 11.66
CA LYS A 71 -20.45 -2.10 11.83
C LYS A 71 -21.21 -2.46 13.13
N GLY A 72 -21.87 -1.51 13.78
CA GLY A 72 -22.42 -1.70 15.13
C GLY A 72 -23.94 -1.53 15.29
N ARG A 73 -24.80 -1.59 14.27
CA ARG A 73 -26.26 -1.80 14.32
C ARG A 73 -26.90 -1.47 12.99
N GLY A 74 -27.30 -2.52 12.24
CA GLY A 74 -28.27 -2.42 11.15
C GLY A 74 -27.98 -1.36 10.09
N SER A 75 -27.27 -1.72 9.03
CA SER A 75 -26.80 -0.86 7.93
C SER A 75 -27.92 -0.29 7.02
N ASN A 76 -29.13 -0.12 7.53
CA ASN A 76 -30.19 0.57 6.83
C ASN A 76 -30.31 2.00 7.36
N PHE A 77 -29.55 2.91 6.73
CA PHE A 77 -29.81 4.33 6.93
C PHE A 77 -31.25 4.62 6.46
N LYS A 78 -32.15 4.90 7.42
CA LYS A 78 -33.52 5.29 7.13
C LYS A 78 -33.57 6.56 6.28
N TYR A 79 -32.55 7.38 6.39
CA TYR A 79 -32.39 8.64 5.64
C TYR A 79 -30.94 8.76 5.19
N MET A 80 -30.72 9.16 3.95
CA MET A 80 -29.39 9.42 3.44
C MET A 80 -28.74 10.57 4.23
N PRO A 81 -27.44 10.44 4.59
CA PRO A 81 -26.73 11.48 5.32
C PRO A 81 -26.49 12.70 4.42
N PHE A 82 -26.49 13.87 5.04
CA PHE A 82 -25.95 15.08 4.43
C PHE A 82 -24.44 15.10 4.60
N VAL A 83 -23.75 15.64 3.61
CA VAL A 83 -22.32 15.94 3.67
C VAL A 83 -22.10 17.43 3.51
N PHE A 84 -21.11 17.93 4.23
CA PHE A 84 -20.75 19.33 4.26
C PHE A 84 -19.33 19.49 3.79
N THR A 85 -19.12 20.35 2.80
CA THR A 85 -17.81 20.78 2.35
C THR A 85 -17.16 21.69 3.38
N GLU A 86 -15.92 22.12 3.16
CA GLU A 86 -15.26 23.14 3.97
C GLU A 86 -16.11 24.42 4.05
N LEU A 87 -16.71 24.86 2.93
CA LEU A 87 -17.59 26.03 2.88
C LEU A 87 -18.88 25.81 3.67
N GLY A 88 -19.46 24.60 3.59
CA GLY A 88 -20.63 24.22 4.35
C GLY A 88 -20.39 24.24 5.86
N VAL A 89 -19.24 23.74 6.30
CA VAL A 89 -18.83 23.79 7.72
C VAL A 89 -18.58 25.24 8.15
N ALA A 90 -17.92 26.05 7.32
CA ALA A 90 -17.76 27.47 7.61
C ALA A 90 -19.12 28.16 7.78
N MET A 91 -20.12 27.79 6.97
CA MET A 91 -21.48 28.33 7.07
C MET A 91 -22.18 27.91 8.39
N LEU A 92 -21.91 26.71 8.91
CA LEU A 92 -22.43 26.24 10.19
C LEU A 92 -22.03 27.16 11.37
N SER A 93 -20.88 27.84 11.29
CA SER A 93 -20.45 28.81 12.32
C SER A 93 -21.42 29.99 12.48
N SER A 94 -22.17 30.30 11.44
CA SER A 94 -23.20 31.36 11.47
C SER A 94 -24.55 30.87 12.01
N VAL A 95 -24.70 29.54 12.19
CA VAL A 95 -25.95 28.91 12.63
C VAL A 95 -25.84 28.37 14.06
N LEU A 96 -24.64 27.87 14.44
CA LEU A 96 -24.35 27.34 15.74
C LEU A 96 -23.47 28.33 16.53
N ASN A 97 -24.09 29.09 17.42
CA ASN A 97 -23.44 30.24 18.07
C ASN A 97 -23.10 30.05 19.55
N SER A 98 -23.12 28.78 20.06
CA SER A 98 -22.63 28.53 21.41
C SER A 98 -21.08 28.60 21.46
N ASP A 99 -20.51 28.97 22.59
CA ASP A 99 -19.05 29.06 22.78
C ASP A 99 -18.37 27.74 22.42
N THR A 100 -18.98 26.61 22.82
CA THR A 100 -18.48 25.27 22.47
C THR A 100 -18.52 25.02 20.96
N ALA A 101 -19.58 25.46 20.27
CA ALA A 101 -19.69 25.33 18.83
C ALA A 101 -18.67 26.20 18.09
N ILE A 102 -18.40 27.40 18.59
CA ILE A 102 -17.39 28.30 18.02
C ILE A 102 -16.00 27.66 18.12
N GLU A 103 -15.60 27.14 19.28
CA GLU A 103 -14.28 26.49 19.45
C GLU A 103 -14.17 25.20 18.62
N MET A 104 -15.24 24.41 18.55
CA MET A 104 -15.28 23.23 17.72
C MET A 104 -15.15 23.60 16.23
N ASN A 105 -15.85 24.62 15.76
CA ASN A 105 -15.76 25.09 14.39
C ASN A 105 -14.33 25.51 14.02
N LYS A 106 -13.64 26.26 14.90
CA LYS A 106 -12.23 26.59 14.70
C LYS A 106 -11.37 25.33 14.56
N SER A 107 -11.63 24.30 15.37
CA SER A 107 -10.91 23.02 15.32
C SER A 107 -11.16 22.25 14.03
N ILE A 108 -12.41 22.21 13.56
CA ILE A 108 -12.78 21.56 12.30
C ILE A 108 -12.15 22.31 11.11
N MET A 109 -12.22 23.63 11.09
CA MET A 109 -11.61 24.42 10.02
C MET A 109 -10.09 24.23 9.96
N ARG A 110 -9.40 24.14 11.12
CA ARG A 110 -7.97 23.82 11.16
C ARG A 110 -7.69 22.42 10.62
N ALA A 111 -8.56 21.44 10.89
CA ALA A 111 -8.45 20.09 10.35
C ALA A 111 -8.57 20.08 8.82
N PHE A 112 -9.55 20.77 8.25
CA PHE A 112 -9.68 20.91 6.78
C PHE A 112 -8.43 21.54 6.14
N VAL A 113 -7.92 22.63 6.75
CA VAL A 113 -6.68 23.28 6.28
C VAL A 113 -5.49 22.31 6.35
N ALA A 114 -5.39 21.51 7.42
CA ALA A 114 -4.31 20.55 7.57
C ALA A 114 -4.39 19.43 6.51
N VAL A 115 -5.57 18.88 6.27
CA VAL A 115 -5.81 17.86 5.23
C VAL A 115 -5.47 18.43 3.85
N ARG A 116 -5.93 19.64 3.53
CA ARG A 116 -5.61 20.30 2.25
C ARG A 116 -4.11 20.50 2.08
N ARG A 117 -3.39 20.94 3.12
CA ARG A 117 -1.93 21.09 3.08
C ARG A 117 -1.22 19.76 2.87
N PHE A 118 -1.70 18.70 3.49
CA PHE A 118 -1.16 17.35 3.32
C PHE A 118 -1.33 16.85 1.88
N ILE A 119 -2.49 17.10 1.28
CA ILE A 119 -2.75 16.73 -0.12
C ILE A 119 -1.92 17.58 -1.09
N ALA A 120 -1.80 18.90 -0.83
CA ALA A 120 -1.06 19.82 -1.69
C ALA A 120 0.46 19.61 -1.59
N ASN A 121 0.96 19.23 -0.44
CA ASN A 121 2.38 18.97 -0.17
C ASN A 121 2.48 17.64 0.58
N PRO A 122 2.34 16.51 -0.13
CA PRO A 122 2.56 15.21 0.49
C PRO A 122 3.98 15.18 1.06
N PRO A 123 4.20 14.63 2.26
CA PRO A 123 5.55 14.44 2.79
C PRO A 123 6.35 13.68 1.74
N VAL A 124 7.59 14.16 1.49
CA VAL A 124 8.53 13.55 0.54
C VAL A 124 8.43 12.03 0.66
N ASP A 125 8.06 11.44 -0.46
CA ASP A 125 7.50 10.10 -0.49
C ASP A 125 8.60 9.07 -0.16
N ARG A 126 8.73 8.76 1.14
CA ARG A 126 9.60 7.67 1.61
C ARG A 126 9.28 6.34 0.90
N VAL A 127 8.06 6.20 0.38
CA VAL A 127 7.65 5.03 -0.38
C VAL A 127 8.34 5.02 -1.74
N SER A 128 8.45 6.16 -2.42
CA SER A 128 9.20 6.30 -3.68
C SER A 128 10.69 6.11 -3.46
N GLU A 129 11.26 6.64 -2.36
CA GLU A 129 12.66 6.42 -2.00
C GLU A 129 12.92 4.92 -1.75
N LEU A 130 12.08 4.28 -0.93
CA LEU A 130 12.16 2.84 -0.66
C LEU A 130 11.95 1.99 -1.92
N GLN A 131 11.06 2.39 -2.81
CA GLN A 131 10.85 1.69 -4.09
C GLN A 131 12.08 1.80 -4.99
N ASN A 132 12.76 2.94 -5.01
CA ASN A 132 13.98 3.12 -5.77
C ASN A 132 15.13 2.30 -5.16
N GLU A 133 15.31 2.33 -3.82
CA GLU A 133 16.31 1.50 -3.13
C GLU A 133 16.05 0.00 -3.36
N LEU A 134 14.80 -0.43 -3.34
CA LEU A 134 14.40 -1.83 -3.59
C LEU A 134 14.66 -2.23 -5.04
N LYS A 135 14.47 -1.32 -5.99
CA LYS A 135 14.80 -1.54 -7.40
C LYS A 135 16.31 -1.66 -7.62
N GLU A 136 17.10 -0.78 -6.99
CA GLU A 136 18.56 -0.85 -7.04
C GLU A 136 19.08 -2.14 -6.41
N LEU A 137 18.56 -2.52 -5.24
CA LEU A 137 18.92 -3.79 -4.59
C LEU A 137 18.57 -5.00 -5.46
N LYS A 138 17.41 -4.99 -6.12
CA LYS A 138 17.00 -6.06 -7.03
C LYS A 138 17.95 -6.17 -8.22
N SER A 139 18.33 -5.04 -8.82
CA SER A 139 19.28 -5.00 -9.91
C SER A 139 20.67 -5.53 -9.49
N TYR A 140 21.13 -5.14 -8.30
CA TYR A 140 22.38 -5.64 -7.73
C TYR A 140 22.34 -7.16 -7.47
N ILE A 141 21.23 -7.67 -6.95
CA ILE A 141 21.02 -9.10 -6.74
C ILE A 141 21.06 -9.85 -8.09
N GLU A 142 20.40 -9.35 -9.13
CA GLU A 142 20.42 -9.95 -10.45
C GLU A 142 21.82 -9.99 -11.06
N GLU A 143 22.60 -8.92 -10.89
CA GLU A 143 24.00 -8.85 -11.30
C GLU A 143 24.87 -9.91 -10.58
N VAL A 144 24.77 -9.98 -9.25
CA VAL A 144 25.53 -10.97 -8.44
C VAL A 144 25.14 -12.40 -8.80
N PHE A 145 23.86 -12.68 -9.07
CA PHE A 145 23.44 -14.02 -9.49
C PHE A 145 23.91 -14.37 -10.91
N THR A 146 24.03 -13.39 -11.80
CA THR A 146 24.58 -13.61 -13.13
C THR A 146 26.05 -13.99 -13.03
N ASP A 147 26.84 -13.23 -12.28
CA ASP A 147 28.27 -13.54 -12.02
C ASP A 147 28.45 -14.91 -11.35
N TYR A 148 27.58 -15.28 -10.41
CA TYR A 148 27.62 -16.59 -9.76
C TYR A 148 27.28 -17.74 -10.70
N ASN A 149 26.37 -17.56 -11.63
CA ASN A 149 26.03 -18.55 -12.65
C ASN A 149 27.20 -18.74 -13.64
N ASP A 150 27.87 -17.67 -14.06
CA ASP A 150 29.05 -17.74 -14.93
C ASP A 150 30.21 -18.52 -14.25
N ILE A 151 30.44 -18.25 -12.95
CA ILE A 151 31.45 -19.02 -12.15
C ILE A 151 31.05 -20.51 -12.07
N ASN A 152 29.77 -20.82 -11.93
CA ASN A 152 29.32 -22.22 -11.91
C ASN A 152 29.49 -22.92 -13.28
N GLU A 153 29.28 -22.25 -14.38
CA GLU A 153 29.51 -22.80 -15.73
C GLU A 153 31.00 -23.06 -15.97
N ASP A 154 31.89 -22.14 -15.62
CA ASP A 154 33.32 -22.30 -15.69
C ASP A 154 33.80 -23.48 -14.84
N THR A 155 33.31 -23.60 -13.62
CA THR A 155 33.64 -24.71 -12.72
C THR A 155 33.14 -26.05 -13.28
N ARG A 156 31.98 -26.07 -13.92
CA ARG A 156 31.40 -27.25 -14.54
C ARG A 156 32.23 -27.71 -15.76
N MET A 157 32.66 -26.78 -16.60
CA MET A 157 33.57 -27.07 -17.71
C MET A 157 34.91 -27.59 -17.24
N GLN A 158 35.49 -27.04 -16.17
CA GLN A 158 36.74 -27.53 -15.57
C GLN A 158 36.58 -28.94 -15.03
N LEU A 159 35.45 -29.25 -14.36
CA LEU A 159 35.19 -30.62 -13.87
C LEU A 159 34.99 -31.61 -15.02
N GLU A 160 34.36 -31.23 -16.11
CA GLU A 160 34.21 -32.05 -17.31
C GLU A 160 35.57 -32.36 -17.93
N LEU A 161 36.47 -31.37 -18.05
CA LEU A 161 37.82 -31.54 -18.55
C LEU A 161 38.66 -32.47 -17.66
N ILE A 162 38.56 -32.32 -16.34
CA ILE A 162 39.24 -33.21 -15.36
C ILE A 162 38.73 -34.64 -15.50
N ASN A 163 37.43 -34.85 -15.63
CA ASN A 163 36.84 -36.18 -15.80
C ASN A 163 37.29 -36.83 -17.11
N GLN A 164 37.40 -36.08 -18.20
CA GLN A 164 37.90 -36.55 -19.49
C GLN A 164 39.36 -36.98 -19.39
N THR A 165 40.20 -36.15 -18.80
CA THR A 165 41.64 -36.49 -18.57
C THR A 165 41.84 -37.72 -17.69
N LEU A 166 41.02 -37.88 -16.65
CA LEU A 166 41.01 -39.06 -15.80
C LEU A 166 40.64 -40.33 -16.56
N ALA A 167 39.63 -40.26 -17.43
CA ALA A 167 39.20 -41.36 -18.28
C ALA A 167 40.32 -41.77 -19.25
N GLU A 168 41.00 -40.81 -19.88
CA GLU A 168 42.17 -41.09 -20.76
C GLU A 168 43.30 -41.72 -20.00
N LEU A 169 43.64 -41.25 -18.81
CA LEU A 169 44.68 -41.87 -17.96
C LEU A 169 44.32 -43.32 -17.57
N GLN A 170 43.06 -43.59 -17.24
CA GLN A 170 42.60 -44.96 -16.93
C GLN A 170 42.71 -45.89 -18.13
N VAL A 171 42.45 -45.42 -19.33
CA VAL A 171 42.62 -46.19 -20.57
C VAL A 171 44.11 -46.50 -20.79
N HIS A 172 44.98 -45.50 -20.63
CA HIS A 172 46.44 -45.68 -20.73
C HIS A 172 46.98 -46.68 -19.69
N GLN A 173 46.50 -46.61 -18.45
CA GLN A 173 46.90 -47.54 -17.40
C GLN A 173 46.47 -48.98 -17.72
N LYS A 174 45.24 -49.18 -18.21
CA LYS A 174 44.75 -50.50 -18.65
C LYS A 174 45.52 -51.06 -19.86
N LEU A 175 46.03 -50.19 -20.73
CA LEU A 175 46.87 -50.59 -21.85
C LEU A 175 48.33 -50.97 -21.40
N SER A 176 48.83 -50.30 -20.37
CA SER A 176 50.12 -50.60 -19.77
C SER A 176 50.16 -51.90 -18.97
N ASP A 177 49.01 -52.23 -18.33
CA ASP A 177 48.82 -53.42 -17.51
C ASP A 177 48.52 -54.72 -18.31
N LYS A 178 48.47 -54.65 -19.64
CA LYS A 178 48.36 -55.88 -20.42
C LYS A 178 49.61 -56.72 -20.22
N PRO A 179 49.44 -57.97 -19.76
CA PRO A 179 50.59 -58.85 -19.58
C PRO A 179 51.33 -59.02 -20.92
N ARG A 180 52.63 -58.70 -20.93
CA ARG A 180 53.50 -58.92 -22.09
C ARG A 180 53.41 -60.36 -22.41
N ARG A 181 53.16 -60.74 -23.62
CA ARG A 181 53.32 -62.15 -24.10
C ARG A 181 54.73 -62.61 -23.77
N PRO A 182 54.86 -63.73 -23.04
CA PRO A 182 56.21 -64.29 -22.80
C PRO A 182 56.82 -64.57 -24.13
N ILE A 183 58.01 -63.94 -24.39
CA ILE A 183 58.87 -64.29 -25.49
C ILE A 183 59.75 -65.39 -24.97
N GLY A 184 59.33 -66.67 -25.13
CA GLY A 184 60.09 -67.83 -24.76
C GLY A 184 60.04 -68.83 -25.91
N PHE A 185 61.18 -69.35 -26.25
CA PHE A 185 61.35 -70.49 -27.19
C PHE A 185 60.56 -71.69 -26.63
N ILE A 186 59.58 -72.17 -27.35
CA ILE A 186 58.91 -73.42 -27.05
C ILE A 186 59.92 -74.49 -27.48
N GLN A 187 60.53 -75.23 -26.54
CA GLN A 187 61.25 -76.44 -26.83
C GLN A 187 60.21 -77.53 -27.19
N PRO A 188 60.35 -78.23 -28.27
CA PRO A 188 59.50 -79.37 -28.55
C PRO A 188 59.81 -80.46 -27.53
N GLU A 189 58.81 -81.05 -26.88
CA GLU A 189 58.89 -82.26 -26.14
C GLU A 189 59.21 -83.37 -27.13
N GLU A 190 60.38 -84.00 -26.88
CA GLU A 190 60.74 -85.31 -27.49
C GLU A 190 60.01 -86.42 -26.70
N ASP A 191 59.54 -87.41 -27.43
CA ASP A 191 58.81 -88.62 -27.09
C ASP A 191 59.25 -89.38 -25.82
#